data_e5c98a4661e617f0d0b327b34a8f5bae
#
_entry.id   e5c98a4661e617f0d0b327b34a8f5bae
#
_cell.length_a   1.000
_cell.length_b   1.000
_cell.length_c   1.000
_cell.angle_alpha   90.00
_cell.angle_beta   90.00
_cell.angle_gamma   90.00
#
_symmetry.space_group_name_H-M   'P 1'
#
loop_
_entity.id
_entity.type
_entity.pdbx_description
1 polymer ?
#
loop_
_entity_poly.entity_id
_entity_poly.type
_entity_poly.pdbx_seq_one_letter_code
_entity_poly.pdbx_strand_id
1 'polypeptide(L)'
;RKLLTILDLVVQSEAGDPVVITDEMVTERLQQNPLAYDKDGEMHYDIISAFIKSIRGSDPDGAIYWLARMVEGGEDPAFIARRLVISASEDIGLANPNALLLANACFDTIMKVGWPEGRIPLAETTIYLATSPKSNSAYMAINDALSLVRQTGNLPVPLHLRNAPTQLMKQLGYGNNYKYAHDYPGNFVRQQFLPDDLKDHRI
;
A
#
# COMPACT_ATOMS: atom_id res chain seq x y z
N ARG A 1 -2.04 25.09 14.28
CA ARG A 1 -1.46 24.42 15.46
C ARG A 1 0.06 24.59 15.56
N LYS A 2 0.85 24.28 14.49
CA LYS A 2 2.33 24.40 14.49
C LYS A 2 2.83 25.82 14.81
N LEU A 3 2.24 26.84 14.22
CA LEU A 3 2.56 28.26 14.49
C LEU A 3 2.38 28.61 15.98
N LEU A 4 1.31 28.12 16.59
CA LEU A 4 1.03 28.33 18.02
C LEU A 4 2.05 27.60 18.90
N THR A 5 2.47 26.39 18.52
CA THR A 5 3.50 25.64 19.26
C THR A 5 4.87 26.32 19.18
N ILE A 6 5.24 26.83 18.00
CA ILE A 6 6.49 27.59 17.81
C ILE A 6 6.46 28.88 18.61
N LEU A 7 5.33 29.61 18.57
CA LEU A 7 5.15 30.81 19.34
C LEU A 7 5.27 30.54 20.85
N ASP A 8 4.66 29.48 21.32
CA ASP A 8 4.70 29.05 22.72
C ASP A 8 6.14 28.70 23.16
N LEU A 9 6.90 27.99 22.32
CA LEU A 9 8.31 27.67 22.56
C LEU A 9 9.19 28.92 22.61
N VAL A 10 8.94 29.92 21.74
CA VAL A 10 9.67 31.19 21.75
C VAL A 10 9.35 31.98 23.01
N VAL A 11 8.07 32.07 23.38
CA VAL A 11 7.64 32.79 24.60
C VAL A 11 8.17 32.16 25.85
N GLN A 12 8.19 30.82 25.98
CA GLN A 12 8.70 30.10 27.16
C GLN A 12 10.23 30.21 27.34
N SER A 13 10.98 30.52 26.28
CA SER A 13 12.44 30.59 26.33
C SER A 13 12.97 31.96 26.69
N GLU A 14 12.14 33.00 26.77
CA GLU A 14 12.56 34.37 27.02
C GLU A 14 12.09 34.86 28.39
N ALA A 15 13.03 35.48 29.09
CA ALA A 15 12.75 36.12 30.41
C ALA A 15 12.59 37.63 30.18
N GLY A 16 11.38 38.13 30.20
CA GLY A 16 11.09 39.56 30.11
C GLY A 16 9.59 39.83 30.01
N ASP A 17 9.16 40.96 30.50
CA ASP A 17 7.78 41.45 30.37
C ASP A 17 7.79 42.91 29.90
N PRO A 18 7.42 43.17 28.65
CA PRO A 18 6.88 42.28 27.61
C PRO A 18 7.98 41.50 26.86
N VAL A 19 7.64 40.27 26.40
CA VAL A 19 8.50 39.46 25.54
C VAL A 19 8.43 40.03 24.10
N VAL A 20 9.60 40.42 23.58
CA VAL A 20 9.72 40.94 22.21
C VAL A 20 10.14 39.77 21.30
N ILE A 21 9.25 39.34 20.41
CA ILE A 21 9.52 38.25 19.46
C ILE A 21 10.05 38.88 18.16
N THR A 22 11.28 38.52 17.76
CA THR A 22 11.89 38.97 16.48
C THR A 22 11.86 37.87 15.43
N ASP A 23 11.97 38.26 14.15
CA ASP A 23 12.03 37.30 13.04
C ASP A 23 13.24 36.37 13.15
N GLU A 24 14.37 36.85 13.70
CA GLU A 24 15.57 36.08 13.93
C GLU A 24 15.31 34.96 14.97
N MET A 25 14.63 35.27 16.09
CA MET A 25 14.29 34.29 17.12
C MET A 25 13.36 33.19 16.59
N VAL A 26 12.38 33.57 15.78
CA VAL A 26 11.49 32.60 15.13
C VAL A 26 12.28 31.71 14.16
N THR A 27 13.15 32.32 13.34
CA THR A 27 13.97 31.61 12.35
C THR A 27 14.95 30.65 13.03
N GLU A 28 15.61 31.09 14.10
CA GLU A 28 16.55 30.26 14.88
C GLU A 28 15.83 29.04 15.50
N ARG A 29 14.64 29.23 16.06
CA ARG A 29 13.83 28.16 16.63
C ARG A 29 13.29 27.19 15.56
N LEU A 30 12.95 27.69 14.39
CA LEU A 30 12.59 26.86 13.23
C LEU A 30 13.80 26.01 12.76
N GLN A 31 15.00 26.59 12.77
CA GLN A 31 16.23 25.87 12.40
C GLN A 31 16.69 24.88 13.49
N GLN A 32 16.46 25.18 14.77
CA GLN A 32 16.78 24.27 15.89
C GLN A 32 15.77 23.13 16.03
N ASN A 33 14.63 23.18 15.33
CA ASN A 33 13.67 22.10 15.28
C ASN A 33 13.68 21.40 13.90
N PRO A 34 14.74 20.61 13.60
CA PRO A 34 14.94 19.96 12.30
C PRO A 34 13.86 18.91 11.97
N LEU A 35 12.95 18.65 12.93
CA LEU A 35 11.83 17.73 12.80
C LEU A 35 10.54 18.43 12.32
N ALA A 36 10.62 19.62 11.75
CA ALA A 36 9.49 20.28 11.11
C ALA A 36 8.99 19.43 9.92
N TYR A 37 8.27 18.37 10.27
CA TYR A 37 7.55 17.53 9.33
C TYR A 37 6.35 18.31 8.84
N ASP A 38 6.43 18.81 7.61
CA ASP A 38 5.30 19.46 6.96
C ASP A 38 4.35 18.37 6.45
N LYS A 39 3.27 18.12 7.22
CA LYS A 39 2.27 17.06 6.93
C LYS A 39 1.63 17.16 5.54
N ASP A 40 1.64 18.34 4.95
CA ASP A 40 0.98 18.63 3.66
C ASP A 40 1.99 19.13 2.60
N GLY A 41 3.30 19.13 2.91
CA GLY A 41 4.35 19.65 2.05
C GLY A 41 5.15 18.60 1.28
N GLU A 42 6.03 19.07 0.40
CA GLU A 42 6.89 18.25 -0.46
C GLU A 42 7.74 17.26 0.34
N MET A 43 8.25 17.66 1.51
CA MET A 43 9.05 16.82 2.39
C MET A 43 8.30 15.59 2.93
N HIS A 44 6.98 15.71 3.16
CA HIS A 44 6.13 14.57 3.54
C HIS A 44 6.13 13.47 2.48
N TYR A 45 5.94 13.86 1.20
CA TYR A 45 5.93 12.92 0.09
C TYR A 45 7.30 12.28 -0.14
N ASP A 46 8.38 13.03 0.07
CA ASP A 46 9.75 12.53 -0.07
C ASP A 46 10.09 11.47 0.98
N ILE A 47 9.75 11.70 2.25
CA ILE A 47 10.00 10.76 3.34
C ILE A 47 9.21 9.46 3.13
N ILE A 48 7.92 9.56 2.77
CA ILE A 48 7.10 8.38 2.46
C ILE A 48 7.65 7.62 1.26
N SER A 49 8.06 8.35 0.22
CA SER A 49 8.65 7.75 -0.97
C SER A 49 9.96 7.01 -0.64
N ALA A 50 10.82 7.59 0.20
CA ALA A 50 12.04 6.97 0.66
C ALA A 50 11.76 5.72 1.51
N PHE A 51 10.77 5.78 2.42
CA PHE A 51 10.31 4.65 3.22
C PHE A 51 9.90 3.46 2.36
N ILE A 52 8.98 3.69 1.41
CA ILE A 52 8.48 2.63 0.51
C ILE A 52 9.61 2.07 -0.35
N LYS A 53 10.47 2.93 -0.89
CA LYS A 53 11.62 2.52 -1.74
C LYS A 53 12.64 1.71 -0.95
N SER A 54 12.87 2.00 0.33
CA SER A 54 13.74 1.21 1.20
C SER A 54 13.17 -0.19 1.43
N ILE A 55 11.87 -0.32 1.72
CA ILE A 55 11.18 -1.62 1.82
C ILE A 55 11.31 -2.40 0.51
N ARG A 56 10.97 -1.78 -0.61
CA ARG A 56 11.06 -2.37 -1.97
C ARG A 56 12.48 -2.78 -2.33
N GLY A 57 13.46 -1.98 -1.96
CA GLY A 57 14.89 -2.22 -2.19
C GLY A 57 15.53 -3.21 -1.22
N SER A 58 14.76 -3.76 -0.26
CA SER A 58 15.25 -4.70 0.75
C SER A 58 16.33 -4.13 1.67
N ASP A 59 16.18 -2.85 2.04
CA ASP A 59 17.03 -2.14 3.00
C ASP A 59 16.24 -1.89 4.30
N PRO A 60 16.35 -2.78 5.31
CA PRO A 60 15.65 -2.63 6.57
C PRO A 60 16.16 -1.43 7.40
N ASP A 61 17.43 -1.08 7.31
CA ASP A 61 18.01 0.04 8.07
C ASP A 61 17.46 1.37 7.54
N GLY A 62 17.45 1.55 6.22
CA GLY A 62 16.83 2.70 5.57
C GLY A 62 15.33 2.78 5.88
N ALA A 63 14.61 1.66 5.79
CA ALA A 63 13.19 1.62 6.07
C ALA A 63 12.87 2.04 7.53
N ILE A 64 13.60 1.53 8.52
CA ILE A 64 13.44 1.91 9.92
C ILE A 64 13.81 3.37 10.18
N TYR A 65 14.85 3.88 9.54
CA TYR A 65 15.21 5.28 9.65
C TYR A 65 14.08 6.20 9.17
N TRP A 66 13.52 5.93 8.00
CA TRP A 66 12.42 6.73 7.46
C TRP A 66 11.13 6.56 8.25
N LEU A 67 10.85 5.36 8.80
CA LEU A 67 9.77 5.15 9.75
C LEU A 67 9.93 6.05 10.98
N ALA A 68 11.11 6.06 11.61
CA ALA A 68 11.41 6.89 12.76
C ALA A 68 11.22 8.39 12.45
N ARG A 69 11.64 8.84 11.25
CA ARG A 69 11.40 10.21 10.79
C ARG A 69 9.91 10.57 10.72
N MET A 70 9.05 9.64 10.27
CA MET A 70 7.60 9.84 10.24
C MET A 70 7.00 9.85 11.65
N VAL A 71 7.43 8.95 12.53
CA VAL A 71 6.97 8.88 13.93
C VAL A 71 7.28 10.17 14.68
N GLU A 72 8.55 10.62 14.65
CA GLU A 72 9.00 11.86 15.29
C GLU A 72 8.34 13.11 14.66
N GLY A 73 8.05 13.06 13.37
CA GLY A 73 7.31 14.10 12.67
C GLY A 73 5.81 14.15 13.02
N GLY A 74 5.30 13.20 13.80
CA GLY A 74 3.91 13.12 14.22
C GLY A 74 2.96 12.69 13.11
N GLU A 75 3.43 11.85 12.18
CA GLU A 75 2.58 11.27 11.14
C GLU A 75 1.46 10.43 11.74
N ASP A 76 0.33 10.37 11.04
CA ASP A 76 -0.78 9.49 11.40
C ASP A 76 -0.34 8.02 11.33
N PRO A 77 -0.38 7.28 12.45
CA PRO A 77 0.03 5.87 12.47
C PRO A 77 -0.81 5.00 11.53
N ALA A 78 -2.10 5.32 11.35
CA ALA A 78 -2.96 4.63 10.42
C ALA A 78 -2.55 4.89 8.96
N PHE A 79 -2.04 6.08 8.66
CA PHE A 79 -1.48 6.38 7.33
C PHE A 79 -0.25 5.51 7.04
N ILE A 80 0.71 5.44 7.98
CA ILE A 80 1.91 4.61 7.84
C ILE A 80 1.51 3.13 7.64
N ALA A 81 0.60 2.62 8.46
CA ALA A 81 0.13 1.24 8.38
C ALA A 81 -0.55 0.93 7.04
N ARG A 82 -1.36 1.85 6.49
CA ARG A 82 -1.94 1.69 5.14
C ARG A 82 -0.86 1.54 4.07
N ARG A 83 0.25 2.28 4.18
CA ARG A 83 1.37 2.15 3.22
C ARG A 83 2.04 0.79 3.33
N LEU A 84 2.16 0.23 4.52
CA LEU A 84 2.67 -1.14 4.72
C LEU A 84 1.74 -2.19 4.10
N VAL A 85 0.41 -2.06 4.25
CA VAL A 85 -0.57 -2.97 3.62
C VAL A 85 -0.44 -2.93 2.09
N ILE A 86 -0.31 -1.73 1.51
CA ILE A 86 -0.12 -1.58 0.06
C ILE A 86 1.19 -2.24 -0.38
N SER A 87 2.32 -1.94 0.29
CA SER A 87 3.63 -2.50 -0.05
C SER A 87 3.66 -4.02 0.11
N ALA A 88 2.96 -4.58 1.10
CA ALA A 88 2.81 -6.02 1.28
C ALA A 88 2.18 -6.71 0.07
N SER A 89 1.22 -6.06 -0.61
CA SER A 89 0.57 -6.59 -1.80
C SER A 89 1.31 -6.24 -3.09
N GLU A 90 1.83 -5.03 -3.21
CA GLU A 90 2.47 -4.50 -4.43
C GLU A 90 3.89 -5.04 -4.61
N ASP A 91 4.70 -5.02 -3.53
CA ASP A 91 6.14 -5.31 -3.62
C ASP A 91 6.49 -6.73 -3.18
N ILE A 92 5.82 -7.28 -2.16
CA ILE A 92 6.05 -8.64 -1.68
C ILE A 92 5.12 -9.63 -2.40
N GLY A 93 3.83 -9.34 -2.45
CA GLY A 93 2.83 -10.09 -3.20
C GLY A 93 2.92 -11.59 -3.00
N LEU A 94 2.95 -12.32 -4.11
CA LEU A 94 2.96 -13.79 -4.11
C LEU A 94 4.28 -14.42 -3.65
N ALA A 95 5.35 -13.65 -3.51
CA ALA A 95 6.61 -14.17 -2.98
C ALA A 95 6.50 -14.55 -1.49
N ASN A 96 5.63 -13.85 -0.73
CA ASN A 96 5.34 -14.19 0.66
C ASN A 96 3.92 -13.76 1.04
N PRO A 97 2.90 -14.63 0.88
CA PRO A 97 1.50 -14.29 1.17
C PRO A 97 1.23 -13.85 2.62
N ASN A 98 2.08 -14.26 3.58
CA ASN A 98 1.96 -13.84 4.97
C ASN A 98 2.22 -12.34 5.18
N ALA A 99 2.88 -11.68 4.24
CA ALA A 99 3.16 -10.26 4.33
C ALA A 99 1.89 -9.41 4.47
N LEU A 100 0.87 -9.70 3.66
CA LEU A 100 -0.41 -9.01 3.73
C LEU A 100 -1.15 -9.28 5.04
N LEU A 101 -1.09 -10.52 5.55
CA LEU A 101 -1.71 -10.88 6.83
C LEU A 101 -1.07 -10.11 7.99
N LEU A 102 0.26 -10.06 8.02
CA LEU A 102 0.99 -9.33 9.05
C LEU A 102 0.73 -7.81 8.96
N ALA A 103 0.72 -7.25 7.76
CA ALA A 103 0.45 -5.83 7.57
C ALA A 103 -0.97 -5.44 8.02
N ASN A 104 -1.98 -6.27 7.74
CA ASN A 104 -3.34 -6.08 8.25
C ASN A 104 -3.40 -6.20 9.78
N ALA A 105 -2.76 -7.21 10.37
CA ALA A 105 -2.68 -7.35 11.82
C ALA A 105 -2.00 -6.14 12.47
N CYS A 106 -0.97 -5.60 11.86
CA CYS A 106 -0.32 -4.37 12.27
C CYS A 106 -1.30 -3.19 12.26
N PHE A 107 -2.03 -2.99 11.15
CA PHE A 107 -3.03 -1.93 11.04
C PHE A 107 -4.08 -2.01 12.16
N ASP A 108 -4.65 -3.19 12.38
CA ASP A 108 -5.65 -3.41 13.43
C ASP A 108 -5.09 -3.19 14.83
N THR A 109 -3.84 -3.59 15.07
CA THR A 109 -3.16 -3.39 16.35
C THR A 109 -2.95 -1.91 16.63
N ILE A 110 -2.51 -1.14 15.66
CA ILE A 110 -2.30 0.31 15.80
C ILE A 110 -3.59 1.03 16.14
N MET A 111 -4.70 0.65 15.52
CA MET A 111 -6.02 1.22 15.82
C MET A 111 -6.48 0.95 17.25
N LYS A 112 -5.97 -0.11 17.88
CA LYS A 112 -6.30 -0.51 19.27
C LYS A 112 -5.38 0.12 20.30
N VAL A 113 -4.06 0.18 20.02
CA VAL A 113 -3.07 0.60 21.01
C VAL A 113 -2.66 2.08 20.87
N GLY A 114 -2.68 2.63 19.66
CA GLY A 114 -2.28 4.02 19.41
C GLY A 114 -0.79 4.30 19.70
N TRP A 115 -0.47 5.58 19.90
CA TRP A 115 0.86 6.03 20.32
C TRP A 115 0.99 6.02 21.86
N PRO A 116 2.20 5.78 22.43
CA PRO A 116 3.48 5.57 21.72
C PRO A 116 3.76 4.11 21.32
N GLU A 117 2.99 3.13 21.77
CA GLU A 117 3.25 1.70 21.58
C GLU A 117 3.11 1.26 20.12
N GLY A 118 2.29 1.94 19.33
CA GLY A 118 2.08 1.66 17.91
C GLY A 118 3.36 1.66 17.06
N ARG A 119 4.44 2.33 17.52
CA ARG A 119 5.74 2.28 16.85
C ARG A 119 6.35 0.88 16.78
N ILE A 120 6.02 0.01 17.76
CA ILE A 120 6.58 -1.35 17.85
C ILE A 120 6.06 -2.25 16.73
N PRO A 121 4.73 -2.47 16.57
CA PRO A 121 4.21 -3.26 15.47
C PRO A 121 4.49 -2.63 14.10
N LEU A 122 4.61 -1.30 13.99
CA LEU A 122 5.07 -0.64 12.76
C LEU A 122 6.50 -1.04 12.41
N ALA A 123 7.41 -1.02 13.38
CA ALA A 123 8.81 -1.40 13.17
C ALA A 123 8.94 -2.90 12.81
N GLU A 124 8.26 -3.78 13.54
CA GLU A 124 8.24 -5.23 13.27
C GLU A 124 7.78 -5.51 11.82
N THR A 125 6.66 -4.92 11.42
CA THR A 125 6.11 -5.11 10.08
C THR A 125 7.04 -4.52 9.01
N THR A 126 7.61 -3.34 9.25
CA THR A 126 8.56 -2.70 8.33
C THR A 126 9.77 -3.61 8.06
N ILE A 127 10.39 -4.14 9.11
CA ILE A 127 11.54 -5.06 8.99
C ILE A 127 11.13 -6.33 8.24
N TYR A 128 9.98 -6.93 8.60
CA TYR A 128 9.48 -8.13 7.95
C TYR A 128 9.28 -7.93 6.45
N LEU A 129 8.65 -6.82 6.04
CA LEU A 129 8.46 -6.50 4.63
C LEU A 129 9.78 -6.21 3.91
N ALA A 130 10.68 -5.45 4.53
CA ALA A 130 11.98 -5.14 3.94
C ALA A 130 12.82 -6.38 3.71
N THR A 131 12.77 -7.37 4.61
CA THR A 131 13.56 -8.62 4.52
C THR A 131 12.85 -9.74 3.77
N SER A 132 11.57 -9.58 3.42
CA SER A 132 10.83 -10.57 2.63
C SER A 132 11.28 -10.62 1.18
N PRO A 133 11.18 -11.79 0.49
CA PRO A 133 11.31 -11.86 -0.97
C PRO A 133 10.32 -10.92 -1.64
N LYS A 134 10.66 -10.42 -2.82
CA LYS A 134 9.86 -9.44 -3.57
C LYS A 134 9.27 -10.05 -4.84
N SER A 135 7.98 -9.74 -5.11
CA SER A 135 7.32 -10.03 -6.37
C SER A 135 6.18 -9.04 -6.61
N ASN A 136 6.26 -8.31 -7.70
CA ASN A 136 5.19 -7.43 -8.16
C ASN A 136 4.31 -8.07 -9.24
N SER A 137 4.38 -9.39 -9.42
CA SER A 137 3.69 -10.11 -10.52
C SER A 137 2.18 -9.90 -10.51
N ALA A 138 1.53 -9.90 -9.35
CA ALA A 138 0.09 -9.65 -9.25
C ALA A 138 -0.28 -8.20 -9.62
N TYR A 139 0.55 -7.24 -9.21
CA TYR A 139 0.39 -5.82 -9.58
C TYR A 139 0.54 -5.62 -11.09
N MET A 140 1.57 -6.22 -11.71
CA MET A 140 1.77 -6.15 -13.15
C MET A 140 0.62 -6.82 -13.91
N ALA A 141 0.22 -8.04 -13.51
CA ALA A 141 -0.85 -8.79 -14.16
C ALA A 141 -2.18 -8.01 -14.19
N ILE A 142 -2.59 -7.39 -13.09
CA ILE A 142 -3.85 -6.60 -13.09
C ILE A 142 -3.73 -5.34 -13.96
N ASN A 143 -2.58 -4.67 -13.98
CA ASN A 143 -2.37 -3.49 -14.82
C ASN A 143 -2.38 -3.85 -16.30
N ASP A 144 -1.72 -4.94 -16.68
CA ASP A 144 -1.70 -5.44 -18.05
C ASP A 144 -3.10 -5.87 -18.50
N ALA A 145 -3.85 -6.57 -17.63
CA ALA A 145 -5.24 -6.94 -17.91
C ALA A 145 -6.14 -5.70 -18.09
N LEU A 146 -6.01 -4.68 -17.23
CA LEU A 146 -6.76 -3.43 -17.36
C LEU A 146 -6.43 -2.70 -18.66
N SER A 147 -5.15 -2.67 -19.04
CA SER A 147 -4.72 -2.09 -20.33
C SER A 147 -5.33 -2.83 -21.50
N LEU A 148 -5.27 -4.17 -21.47
CA LEU A 148 -5.86 -5.03 -22.51
C LEU A 148 -7.37 -4.80 -22.66
N VAL A 149 -8.11 -4.77 -21.55
CA VAL A 149 -9.56 -4.51 -21.56
C VAL A 149 -9.88 -3.13 -22.15
N ARG A 150 -9.09 -2.10 -21.86
CA ARG A 150 -9.28 -0.76 -22.46
C ARG A 150 -9.04 -0.76 -23.98
N GLN A 151 -8.12 -1.57 -24.45
CA GLN A 151 -7.79 -1.68 -25.89
C GLN A 151 -8.84 -2.50 -26.66
N THR A 152 -9.34 -3.58 -26.07
CA THR A 152 -10.22 -4.54 -26.75
C THR A 152 -11.71 -4.25 -26.52
N GLY A 153 -12.05 -3.46 -25.53
CA GLY A 153 -13.45 -3.16 -25.18
C GLY A 153 -14.21 -4.40 -24.66
N ASN A 154 -15.50 -4.42 -24.91
CA ASN A 154 -16.41 -5.45 -24.39
C ASN A 154 -16.42 -6.71 -25.28
N LEU A 155 -15.37 -7.50 -25.24
CA LEU A 155 -15.34 -8.80 -25.90
C LEU A 155 -16.35 -9.77 -25.24
N PRO A 156 -17.05 -10.61 -26.05
CA PRO A 156 -18.05 -11.51 -25.52
C PRO A 156 -17.42 -12.65 -24.71
N VAL A 157 -18.10 -13.03 -23.62
CA VAL A 157 -17.75 -14.23 -22.86
C VAL A 157 -17.96 -15.46 -23.71
N PRO A 158 -17.03 -16.43 -23.80
CA PRO A 158 -17.21 -17.69 -24.51
C PRO A 158 -18.48 -18.43 -24.11
N LEU A 159 -19.20 -19.04 -25.06
CA LEU A 159 -20.52 -19.64 -24.81
C LEU A 159 -20.49 -20.72 -23.74
N HIS A 160 -19.45 -21.54 -23.67
CA HIS A 160 -19.31 -22.62 -22.70
C HIS A 160 -19.12 -22.10 -21.25
N LEU A 161 -18.68 -20.84 -21.06
CA LEU A 161 -18.55 -20.23 -19.75
C LEU A 161 -19.82 -19.51 -19.26
N ARG A 162 -20.82 -19.36 -20.14
CA ARG A 162 -22.07 -18.66 -19.80
C ARG A 162 -23.04 -19.60 -19.09
N ASN A 163 -23.72 -19.09 -18.05
CA ASN A 163 -24.79 -19.81 -17.42
C ASN A 163 -26.04 -19.88 -18.33
N ALA A 164 -26.76 -21.00 -18.30
CA ALA A 164 -27.95 -21.26 -19.09
C ALA A 164 -29.21 -21.48 -18.18
N PRO A 165 -29.69 -20.46 -17.44
CA PRO A 165 -30.82 -20.61 -16.53
C PRO A 165 -32.16 -20.86 -17.25
N THR A 166 -32.29 -20.45 -18.51
CA THR A 166 -33.52 -20.62 -19.30
C THR A 166 -33.35 -21.66 -20.38
N GLN A 167 -34.48 -22.21 -20.86
CA GLN A 167 -34.51 -23.17 -21.99
C GLN A 167 -33.95 -22.54 -23.28
N LEU A 168 -34.28 -21.29 -23.54
CA LEU A 168 -33.76 -20.55 -24.68
C LEU A 168 -32.24 -20.46 -24.66
N MET A 169 -31.64 -20.13 -23.52
CA MET A 169 -30.19 -20.05 -23.36
C MET A 169 -29.52 -21.41 -23.60
N LYS A 170 -30.13 -22.50 -23.16
CA LYS A 170 -29.65 -23.86 -23.42
C LYS A 170 -29.69 -24.16 -24.93
N GLN A 171 -30.78 -23.77 -25.62
CA GLN A 171 -30.91 -23.93 -27.08
C GLN A 171 -29.89 -23.08 -27.87
N LEU A 172 -29.51 -21.93 -27.33
CA LEU A 172 -28.46 -21.06 -27.86
C LEU A 172 -27.03 -21.56 -27.54
N GLY A 173 -26.87 -22.70 -26.87
CA GLY A 173 -25.59 -23.33 -26.63
C GLY A 173 -24.82 -22.79 -25.40
N TYR A 174 -25.48 -22.03 -24.53
CA TYR A 174 -24.87 -21.53 -23.32
C TYR A 174 -24.51 -22.69 -22.40
N GLY A 175 -23.29 -22.72 -21.87
CA GLY A 175 -22.76 -23.76 -21.01
C GLY A 175 -22.40 -25.07 -21.69
N ASN A 176 -22.65 -25.19 -23.01
CA ASN A 176 -22.32 -26.40 -23.75
C ASN A 176 -20.81 -26.64 -23.80
N ASN A 177 -20.41 -27.90 -23.55
CA ASN A 177 -19.01 -28.31 -23.53
C ASN A 177 -18.15 -27.70 -22.42
N TYR A 178 -18.74 -27.07 -21.39
CA TYR A 178 -17.99 -26.68 -20.23
C TYR A 178 -17.46 -27.95 -19.52
N LYS A 179 -16.17 -27.93 -19.24
CA LYS A 179 -15.49 -29.02 -18.52
C LYS A 179 -15.34 -28.63 -17.06
N TYR A 180 -16.05 -29.29 -16.18
CA TYR A 180 -15.96 -29.07 -14.73
C TYR A 180 -14.68 -29.69 -14.20
N ALA A 181 -13.73 -28.85 -13.74
CA ALA A 181 -12.39 -29.29 -13.39
C ALA A 181 -12.35 -30.40 -12.31
N HIS A 182 -13.31 -30.38 -11.36
CA HIS A 182 -13.38 -31.40 -10.30
C HIS A 182 -13.74 -32.80 -10.81
N ASP A 183 -14.24 -32.96 -12.02
CA ASP A 183 -14.50 -34.26 -12.64
C ASP A 183 -13.23 -34.90 -13.26
N TYR A 184 -12.09 -34.18 -13.20
CA TYR A 184 -10.84 -34.59 -13.83
C TYR A 184 -9.73 -34.84 -12.78
N PRO A 185 -8.77 -35.73 -13.08
CA PRO A 185 -7.65 -36.00 -12.21
C PRO A 185 -6.87 -34.72 -11.84
N GLY A 186 -6.56 -34.55 -10.56
CA GLY A 186 -5.87 -33.36 -10.07
C GLY A 186 -6.69 -32.06 -10.12
N ASN A 187 -8.01 -32.18 -10.31
CA ASN A 187 -8.91 -31.02 -10.45
C ASN A 187 -8.47 -30.05 -11.54
N PHE A 188 -7.90 -30.58 -12.62
CA PHE A 188 -7.36 -29.79 -13.73
C PHE A 188 -7.77 -30.34 -15.07
N VAL A 189 -8.22 -29.44 -15.97
CA VAL A 189 -8.50 -29.76 -17.38
C VAL A 189 -8.19 -28.56 -18.25
N ARG A 190 -7.58 -28.79 -19.40
CA ARG A 190 -7.35 -27.71 -20.38
C ARG A 190 -8.66 -27.27 -20.99
N GLN A 191 -8.94 -25.99 -20.88
CA GLN A 191 -10.10 -25.32 -21.43
C GLN A 191 -9.75 -23.86 -21.70
N GLN A 192 -10.42 -23.23 -22.66
CA GLN A 192 -10.29 -21.81 -22.93
C GLN A 192 -11.13 -21.00 -21.95
N PHE A 193 -10.57 -19.96 -21.36
CA PHE A 193 -11.26 -19.05 -20.43
C PHE A 193 -11.28 -17.61 -20.92
N LEU A 194 -10.34 -17.20 -21.75
CA LEU A 194 -10.34 -15.88 -22.37
C LEU A 194 -11.34 -15.81 -23.55
N PRO A 195 -11.80 -14.61 -23.94
CA PRO A 195 -12.55 -14.41 -25.18
C PRO A 195 -11.87 -15.02 -26.41
N ASP A 196 -12.63 -15.38 -27.41
CA ASP A 196 -12.10 -16.06 -28.60
C ASP A 196 -11.00 -15.26 -29.32
N ASP A 197 -11.12 -13.92 -29.33
CA ASP A 197 -10.12 -13.02 -29.92
C ASP A 197 -8.82 -12.97 -29.10
N LEU A 198 -8.83 -13.44 -27.87
CA LEU A 198 -7.70 -13.43 -26.91
C LEU A 198 -7.24 -14.84 -26.52
N LYS A 199 -7.71 -15.90 -27.20
CA LYS A 199 -7.45 -17.30 -26.81
C LYS A 199 -5.97 -17.66 -26.63
N ASP A 200 -5.08 -17.01 -27.38
CA ASP A 200 -3.63 -17.23 -27.35
C ASP A 200 -2.87 -16.15 -26.55
N HIS A 201 -3.61 -15.18 -25.98
CA HIS A 201 -3.02 -14.12 -25.19
C HIS A 201 -2.59 -14.63 -23.80
N ARG A 202 -1.55 -14.00 -23.23
CA ARG A 202 -1.09 -14.25 -21.85
C ARG A 202 -0.96 -12.91 -21.14
N ILE A 203 -1.43 -12.88 -19.92
CA ILE A 203 -1.35 -11.72 -19.02
C ILE A 203 -0.23 -11.97 -18.03
#